data_6803878bf215cff21458dbeffaf74bf1
#
_entry.id   6803878bf215cff21458dbeffaf74bf1
#
_cell.length_a   1.000
_cell.length_b   1.000
_cell.length_c   1.000
_cell.angle_alpha   90.00
_cell.angle_beta   90.00
_cell.angle_gamma   90.00
#
_symmetry.space_group_name_H-M   'P 1'
#
loop_
_entity.id
_entity.type
_entity.pdbx_description
1 polymer ?
#
loop_
_entity_poly.entity_id
_entity_poly.type
_entity_poly.pdbx_seq_one_letter_code
_entity_poly.pdbx_strand_id
1 'polypeptide(L)'
;MLRDRRHFIKLAVAALLGGAGIYSFLNNYRKNHVLDIVAYPDPALRRVSTPLERIDNGVIALATSMIDTLRYKAPVEFFLHASLYKGLSAPQVGIAKRLIVCGLNGETRAIVNPEILERRGTYDSQEYCMLLPCHRRRTIKRSSYLRVRCRGLDSRENSLEAIGSAAALLEHEIDHLNGVLYIDYT
;
A
#
# COMPACT_ATOMS: atom_id res chain seq x y z
N MET A 1 -9.40 -8.44 -13.90
CA MET A 1 -9.50 -7.09 -14.52
C MET A 1 -10.93 -6.58 -14.74
N LEU A 2 -11.93 -7.39 -15.02
CA LEU A 2 -13.32 -6.94 -15.32
C LEU A 2 -14.20 -6.63 -14.08
N ARG A 3 -13.85 -7.13 -12.89
CA ARG A 3 -14.61 -6.90 -11.64
C ARG A 3 -14.46 -5.45 -11.13
N ASP A 4 -13.36 -4.84 -11.43
CA ASP A 4 -12.95 -3.51 -10.96
C ASP A 4 -13.73 -2.35 -11.61
N ARG A 5 -13.95 -2.42 -12.93
CA ARG A 5 -14.72 -1.39 -13.66
C ARG A 5 -16.19 -1.34 -13.24
N ARG A 6 -16.80 -2.48 -12.88
CA ARG A 6 -18.20 -2.52 -12.44
C ARG A 6 -18.42 -1.90 -11.07
N HIS A 7 -17.48 -2.01 -10.14
CA HIS A 7 -17.56 -1.35 -8.83
C HIS A 7 -17.41 0.18 -8.99
N PHE A 8 -16.52 0.60 -9.86
CA PHE A 8 -16.27 2.02 -10.14
C PHE A 8 -17.47 2.70 -10.82
N ILE A 9 -18.10 2.01 -11.77
CA ILE A 9 -19.32 2.50 -12.44
C ILE A 9 -20.46 2.62 -11.42
N LYS A 10 -20.57 1.71 -10.45
CA LYS A 10 -21.56 1.79 -9.37
C LYS A 10 -21.32 2.98 -8.44
N LEU A 11 -20.06 3.33 -8.14
CA LEU A 11 -19.71 4.53 -7.38
C LEU A 11 -20.07 5.83 -8.13
N ALA A 12 -19.80 5.88 -9.43
CA ALA A 12 -20.14 7.02 -10.27
C ALA A 12 -21.66 7.17 -10.46
N VAL A 13 -22.39 6.07 -10.59
CA VAL A 13 -23.87 6.06 -10.66
C VAL A 13 -24.49 6.43 -9.32
N ALA A 14 -23.92 6.02 -8.19
CA ALA A 14 -24.38 6.44 -6.85
C ALA A 14 -24.20 7.96 -6.63
N ALA A 15 -23.18 8.56 -7.24
CA ALA A 15 -22.96 10.00 -7.23
C ALA A 15 -24.11 10.79 -7.93
N LEU A 16 -24.84 10.15 -8.82
CA LEU A 16 -25.97 10.72 -9.53
C LEU A 16 -27.32 10.56 -8.78
N LEU A 17 -27.39 9.71 -7.76
CA LEU A 17 -28.63 9.32 -7.07
C LEU A 17 -28.96 10.07 -5.76
N GLY A 18 -28.22 11.14 -5.43
CA GLY A 18 -28.49 11.96 -4.25
C GLY A 18 -27.71 11.57 -2.99
N GLY A 19 -27.41 12.56 -2.13
CA GLY A 19 -26.45 12.47 -1.03
C GLY A 19 -26.65 11.35 -0.01
N ALA A 20 -27.89 10.98 0.32
CA ALA A 20 -28.18 9.92 1.32
C ALA A 20 -27.85 8.51 0.79
N GLY A 21 -28.11 8.24 -0.48
CA GLY A 21 -27.77 6.96 -1.12
C GLY A 21 -26.26 6.76 -1.25
N ILE A 22 -25.53 7.82 -1.56
CA ILE A 22 -24.06 7.81 -1.63
C ILE A 22 -23.48 7.54 -0.25
N TYR A 23 -23.93 8.22 0.78
CA TYR A 23 -23.46 8.05 2.16
C TYR A 23 -23.68 6.61 2.64
N SER A 24 -24.88 6.07 2.44
CA SER A 24 -25.20 4.68 2.83
C SER A 24 -24.35 3.67 2.08
N PHE A 25 -24.15 3.86 0.77
CA PHE A 25 -23.29 2.99 -0.05
C PHE A 25 -21.82 3.05 0.38
N LEU A 26 -21.27 4.25 0.57
CA LEU A 26 -19.88 4.43 1.00
C LEU A 26 -19.64 3.86 2.40
N ASN A 27 -20.60 4.03 3.30
CA ASN A 27 -20.51 3.51 4.66
C ASN A 27 -20.58 1.97 4.67
N ASN A 28 -21.44 1.38 3.87
CA ASN A 28 -21.52 -0.08 3.71
C ASN A 28 -20.27 -0.65 3.04
N TYR A 29 -19.76 0.03 2.00
CA TYR A 29 -18.49 -0.35 1.37
C TYR A 29 -17.34 -0.30 2.37
N ARG A 30 -17.22 0.79 3.14
CA ARG A 30 -16.22 0.93 4.19
C ARG A 30 -16.28 -0.22 5.19
N LYS A 31 -17.46 -0.55 5.73
CA LYS A 31 -17.63 -1.63 6.71
C LYS A 31 -17.13 -2.98 6.24
N ASN A 32 -17.28 -3.27 4.94
CA ASN A 32 -17.06 -4.61 4.42
C ASN A 32 -15.70 -4.80 3.72
N HIS A 33 -15.01 -3.70 3.37
CA HIS A 33 -13.82 -3.79 2.50
C HIS A 33 -12.62 -2.98 2.99
N VAL A 34 -12.83 -1.99 3.84
CA VAL A 34 -11.76 -1.08 4.27
C VAL A 34 -11.25 -1.46 5.65
N LEU A 35 -9.96 -1.70 5.74
CA LEU A 35 -9.27 -1.99 7.00
C LEU A 35 -8.97 -0.69 7.76
N ASP A 36 -8.98 -0.76 9.08
CA ASP A 36 -8.54 0.33 9.92
C ASP A 36 -7.01 0.47 9.85
N ILE A 37 -6.55 1.71 9.80
CA ILE A 37 -5.11 2.03 9.81
C ILE A 37 -4.65 2.23 11.24
N VAL A 38 -3.60 1.51 11.62
CA VAL A 38 -2.94 1.67 12.91
C VAL A 38 -2.20 3.01 12.92
N ALA A 39 -2.45 3.84 13.92
CA ALA A 39 -1.83 5.15 14.05
C ALA A 39 -0.59 5.12 14.95
N TYR A 40 0.44 5.89 14.60
CA TYR A 40 1.57 6.14 15.49
C TYR A 40 1.09 6.85 16.77
N PRO A 41 1.58 6.49 17.99
CA PRO A 41 2.78 5.66 18.24
C PRO A 41 2.50 4.20 18.60
N ASP A 42 1.50 3.54 18.00
CA ASP A 42 1.19 2.15 18.33
C ASP A 42 2.44 1.24 18.17
N PRO A 43 2.79 0.44 19.21
CA PRO A 43 3.96 -0.43 19.16
C PRO A 43 3.87 -1.55 18.10
N ALA A 44 2.67 -1.85 17.58
CA ALA A 44 2.50 -2.79 16.47
C ALA A 44 3.29 -2.37 15.23
N LEU A 45 3.46 -1.05 15.01
CA LEU A 45 4.22 -0.48 13.88
C LEU A 45 5.74 -0.71 13.98
N ARG A 46 6.23 -1.13 15.15
CA ARG A 46 7.65 -1.39 15.41
C ARG A 46 8.01 -2.87 15.37
N ARG A 47 7.03 -3.72 15.11
CA ARG A 47 7.27 -5.17 15.02
C ARG A 47 7.86 -5.53 13.67
N VAL A 48 8.89 -6.37 13.69
CA VAL A 48 9.40 -7.01 12.48
C VAL A 48 8.40 -8.04 11.98
N SER A 49 7.99 -7.90 10.74
CA SER A 49 7.00 -8.79 10.10
C SER A 49 7.59 -10.15 9.75
N THR A 50 6.82 -11.20 10.03
CA THR A 50 7.19 -12.57 9.69
C THR A 50 6.86 -12.92 8.24
N PRO A 51 7.67 -13.74 7.55
CA PRO A 51 7.36 -14.22 6.22
C PRO A 51 6.03 -14.99 6.16
N LEU A 52 5.39 -14.97 5.01
CA LEU A 52 4.25 -15.80 4.66
C LEU A 52 4.77 -17.09 4.00
N GLU A 53 4.58 -18.22 4.65
CA GLU A 53 5.01 -19.52 4.14
C GLU A 53 4.14 -19.97 2.96
N ARG A 54 2.82 -19.79 3.07
CA ARG A 54 1.84 -20.14 2.04
C ARG A 54 0.98 -18.95 1.70
N ILE A 55 0.52 -18.90 0.45
CA ILE A 55 -0.43 -17.90 -0.04
C ILE A 55 -1.76 -18.62 -0.22
N ASP A 56 -2.54 -18.61 0.83
CA ASP A 56 -3.88 -19.20 0.90
C ASP A 56 -4.97 -18.14 0.64
N ASN A 57 -6.23 -18.57 0.71
CA ASN A 57 -7.37 -17.68 0.51
C ASN A 57 -7.43 -16.54 1.55
N GLY A 58 -6.91 -16.75 2.75
CA GLY A 58 -6.82 -15.71 3.79
C GLY A 58 -5.85 -14.61 3.39
N VAL A 59 -4.68 -14.96 2.87
CA VAL A 59 -3.69 -14.01 2.35
C VAL A 59 -4.24 -13.23 1.13
N ILE A 60 -4.95 -13.93 0.24
CA ILE A 60 -5.57 -13.30 -0.94
C ILE A 60 -6.66 -12.32 -0.50
N ALA A 61 -7.50 -12.70 0.47
CA ALA A 61 -8.53 -11.83 1.03
C ALA A 61 -7.92 -10.60 1.72
N LEU A 62 -6.87 -10.77 2.51
CA LEU A 62 -6.14 -9.67 3.14
C LEU A 62 -5.57 -8.70 2.10
N ALA A 63 -4.87 -9.22 1.09
CA ALA A 63 -4.32 -8.39 0.02
C ALA A 63 -5.42 -7.60 -0.72
N THR A 64 -6.57 -8.22 -0.96
CA THR A 64 -7.73 -7.57 -1.58
C THR A 64 -8.26 -6.44 -0.71
N SER A 65 -8.46 -6.68 0.59
CA SER A 65 -8.91 -5.65 1.54
C SER A 65 -7.89 -4.51 1.70
N MET A 66 -6.59 -4.82 1.65
CA MET A 66 -5.54 -3.78 1.65
C MET A 66 -5.59 -2.93 0.37
N ILE A 67 -5.81 -3.54 -0.80
CA ILE A 67 -6.00 -2.81 -2.06
C ILE A 67 -7.23 -1.91 -2.00
N ASP A 68 -8.34 -2.41 -1.48
CA ASP A 68 -9.58 -1.65 -1.32
C ASP A 68 -9.40 -0.49 -0.32
N THR A 69 -8.64 -0.73 0.76
CA THR A 69 -8.28 0.31 1.75
C THR A 69 -7.45 1.41 1.11
N LEU A 70 -6.43 1.05 0.34
CA LEU A 70 -5.58 2.01 -0.37
C LEU A 70 -6.38 2.88 -1.34
N ARG A 71 -7.30 2.27 -2.09
CA ARG A 71 -8.21 2.96 -3.03
C ARG A 71 -9.19 3.86 -2.31
N TYR A 72 -9.77 3.40 -1.22
CA TYR A 72 -10.74 4.17 -0.43
C TYR A 72 -10.13 5.40 0.22
N LYS A 73 -8.91 5.27 0.77
CA LYS A 73 -8.21 6.38 1.46
C LYS A 73 -7.65 7.44 0.51
N ALA A 74 -7.63 7.16 -0.79
CA ALA A 74 -7.08 8.06 -1.80
C ALA A 74 -8.01 8.27 -3.03
N PRO A 75 -9.32 8.55 -2.85
CA PRO A 75 -10.27 8.53 -3.95
C PRO A 75 -9.98 9.60 -5.01
N VAL A 76 -9.63 10.83 -4.63
CA VAL A 76 -9.41 11.95 -5.56
C VAL A 76 -8.11 11.79 -6.35
N GLU A 77 -7.05 11.36 -5.68
CA GLU A 77 -5.73 11.16 -6.29
C GLU A 77 -5.72 9.96 -7.24
N PHE A 78 -6.56 8.96 -6.99
CA PHE A 78 -6.77 7.83 -7.90
C PHE A 78 -7.37 8.30 -9.24
N PHE A 79 -8.34 9.23 -9.21
CA PHE A 79 -8.96 9.78 -10.43
C PHE A 79 -8.03 10.67 -11.24
N LEU A 80 -7.18 11.44 -10.58
CA LEU A 80 -6.32 12.44 -11.23
C LEU A 80 -4.96 11.88 -11.69
N HIS A 81 -4.73 10.57 -11.61
CA HIS A 81 -3.43 9.93 -11.89
C HIS A 81 -2.27 10.48 -11.03
N ALA A 82 -2.58 11.33 -10.04
CA ALA A 82 -1.60 12.02 -9.23
C ALA A 82 -0.86 11.12 -8.22
N SER A 83 -1.32 9.88 -8.03
CA SER A 83 -0.65 8.93 -7.16
C SER A 83 -0.47 7.55 -7.80
N LEU A 84 0.30 7.54 -8.86
CA LEU A 84 0.81 6.28 -9.44
C LEU A 84 1.63 5.46 -8.43
N TYR A 85 2.02 6.08 -7.32
CA TYR A 85 2.93 5.54 -6.31
C TYR A 85 2.33 5.69 -4.92
N LYS A 86 1.43 4.80 -4.57
CA LYS A 86 0.94 4.65 -3.20
C LYS A 86 1.11 3.21 -2.75
N GLY A 87 1.47 3.04 -1.50
CA GLY A 87 1.66 1.76 -0.88
C GLY A 87 0.92 1.62 0.44
N LEU A 88 0.70 0.38 0.82
CA LEU A 88 0.19 -0.02 2.12
C LEU A 88 0.82 -1.36 2.48
N SER A 89 1.50 -1.42 3.61
CA SER A 89 2.08 -2.65 4.16
C SER A 89 1.19 -3.25 5.25
N ALA A 90 1.23 -4.56 5.43
CA ALA A 90 0.37 -5.25 6.39
C ALA A 90 0.53 -4.76 7.85
N PRO A 91 1.71 -4.36 8.35
CA PRO A 91 1.83 -3.73 9.67
C PRO A 91 0.98 -2.47 9.85
N GLN A 92 0.74 -1.72 8.78
CA GLN A 92 -0.10 -0.51 8.84
C GLN A 92 -1.59 -0.82 9.08
N VAL A 93 -1.99 -2.08 8.93
CA VAL A 93 -3.33 -2.58 9.29
C VAL A 93 -3.28 -3.56 10.46
N GLY A 94 -2.21 -3.52 11.27
CA GLY A 94 -2.05 -4.29 12.50
C GLY A 94 -1.60 -5.74 12.29
N ILE A 95 -1.22 -6.14 11.08
CA ILE A 95 -0.86 -7.53 10.74
C ILE A 95 0.64 -7.63 10.46
N ALA A 96 1.40 -8.24 11.39
CA ALA A 96 2.86 -8.37 11.29
C ALA A 96 3.26 -9.49 10.30
N LYS A 97 2.88 -9.35 9.03
CA LYS A 97 3.22 -10.25 7.91
C LYS A 97 3.90 -9.49 6.79
N ARG A 98 4.82 -10.16 6.08
CA ARG A 98 5.56 -9.56 4.97
C ARG A 98 4.70 -9.51 3.70
N LEU A 99 3.76 -8.58 3.69
CA LEU A 99 2.84 -8.31 2.58
C LEU A 99 2.76 -6.79 2.35
N ILE A 100 2.88 -6.38 1.10
CA ILE A 100 2.71 -5.00 0.63
C ILE A 100 1.70 -5.00 -0.50
N VAL A 101 0.90 -3.95 -0.59
CA VAL A 101 0.16 -3.60 -1.80
C VAL A 101 0.60 -2.22 -2.25
N CYS A 102 0.94 -2.05 -3.52
CA CYS A 102 1.39 -0.74 -4.03
C CYS A 102 1.07 -0.57 -5.52
N GLY A 103 0.96 0.69 -5.91
CA GLY A 103 0.87 1.10 -7.31
C GLY A 103 2.26 1.21 -7.92
N LEU A 104 2.55 0.37 -8.90
CA LEU A 104 3.80 0.39 -9.66
C LEU A 104 3.48 0.37 -11.15
N ASN A 105 4.04 1.30 -11.90
CA ASN A 105 3.86 1.39 -13.36
C ASN A 105 2.38 1.39 -13.81
N GLY A 106 1.52 2.08 -13.04
CA GLY A 106 0.09 2.18 -13.35
C GLY A 106 -0.76 0.98 -12.93
N GLU A 107 -0.18 -0.05 -12.32
CA GLU A 107 -0.89 -1.22 -11.80
C GLU A 107 -0.77 -1.33 -10.30
N THR A 108 -1.85 -1.70 -9.61
CA THR A 108 -1.80 -2.05 -8.20
C THR A 108 -1.45 -3.53 -8.06
N ARG A 109 -0.39 -3.83 -7.34
CA ARG A 109 0.14 -5.17 -7.14
C ARG A 109 0.25 -5.51 -5.66
N ALA A 110 0.01 -6.78 -5.33
CA ALA A 110 0.38 -7.36 -4.05
C ALA A 110 1.77 -8.00 -4.17
N ILE A 111 2.61 -7.74 -3.20
CA ILE A 111 4.00 -8.17 -3.13
C ILE A 111 4.18 -8.93 -1.82
N VAL A 112 4.43 -10.22 -1.91
CA VAL A 112 4.58 -11.13 -0.77
C VAL A 112 6.05 -11.41 -0.54
N ASN A 113 6.48 -11.35 0.72
CA ASN A 113 7.85 -11.59 1.17
C ASN A 113 8.90 -10.81 0.36
N PRO A 114 8.77 -9.48 0.22
CA PRO A 114 9.77 -8.70 -0.50
C PRO A 114 11.12 -8.73 0.22
N GLU A 115 12.18 -8.89 -0.58
CA GLU A 115 13.58 -8.85 -0.15
C GLU A 115 14.37 -8.02 -1.14
N ILE A 116 15.04 -6.98 -0.65
CA ILE A 116 15.91 -6.15 -1.49
C ILE A 116 17.19 -6.90 -1.78
N LEU A 117 17.42 -7.19 -3.05
CA LEU A 117 18.62 -7.84 -3.54
C LEU A 117 19.71 -6.83 -3.91
N GLU A 118 19.31 -5.65 -4.36
CA GLU A 118 20.25 -4.64 -4.85
C GLU A 118 19.71 -3.22 -4.64
N ARG A 119 20.60 -2.32 -4.24
CA ARG A 119 20.39 -0.88 -4.15
C ARG A 119 21.43 -0.14 -4.94
N ARG A 120 21.05 0.88 -5.70
CA ARG A 120 21.99 1.78 -6.39
C ARG A 120 21.54 3.21 -6.34
N GLY A 121 22.53 4.09 -6.32
CA GLY A 121 22.33 5.54 -6.39
C GLY A 121 21.54 6.13 -5.23
N THR A 122 21.17 7.39 -5.37
CA THR A 122 20.43 8.14 -4.35
C THR A 122 19.28 8.90 -4.99
N TYR A 123 18.14 8.98 -4.30
CA TYR A 123 16.94 9.70 -4.68
C TYR A 123 16.41 10.48 -3.47
N ASP A 124 16.19 11.77 -3.62
CA ASP A 124 15.59 12.59 -2.58
C ASP A 124 14.05 12.47 -2.65
N SER A 125 13.51 11.65 -1.76
CA SER A 125 12.07 11.34 -1.69
C SER A 125 11.37 12.27 -0.71
N GLN A 126 10.30 12.91 -1.16
CA GLN A 126 9.41 13.69 -0.29
C GLN A 126 8.38 12.74 0.35
N GLU A 127 8.62 12.33 1.58
CA GLU A 127 7.81 11.32 2.25
C GLU A 127 6.85 11.91 3.27
N TYR A 128 5.69 11.31 3.30
CA TYR A 128 4.74 11.35 4.40
C TYR A 128 4.08 9.97 4.50
N CYS A 129 3.51 9.64 5.64
CA CYS A 129 2.82 8.37 5.83
C CYS A 129 1.47 8.60 6.52
N MET A 130 0.45 7.87 6.07
CA MET A 130 -0.90 7.98 6.63
C MET A 130 -1.00 7.54 8.10
N LEU A 131 0.01 6.83 8.62
CA LEU A 131 0.14 6.47 10.05
C LEU A 131 0.44 7.67 10.94
N LEU A 132 0.92 8.75 10.36
CA LEU A 132 1.53 9.90 11.01
C LEU A 132 0.84 11.19 10.57
N PRO A 133 -0.49 11.33 10.77
CA PRO A 133 -1.25 12.45 10.19
C PRO A 133 -0.80 13.83 10.68
N CYS A 134 -0.19 13.88 11.86
CA CYS A 134 0.32 15.12 12.46
C CYS A 134 1.79 15.41 12.11
N HIS A 135 2.45 14.53 11.36
CA HIS A 135 3.87 14.72 11.00
C HIS A 135 3.99 15.36 9.63
N ARG A 136 4.95 16.29 9.55
CA ARG A 136 5.23 17.01 8.31
C ARG A 136 5.95 16.09 7.30
N ARG A 137 5.80 16.39 6.03
CA ARG A 137 6.63 15.80 4.97
C ARG A 137 8.10 16.01 5.28
N ARG A 138 8.90 15.00 5.01
CA ARG A 138 10.37 15.05 5.13
C ARG A 138 11.00 14.61 3.82
N THR A 139 12.15 15.20 3.52
CA THR A 139 13.01 14.70 2.45
C THR A 139 13.88 13.59 3.02
N ILE A 140 13.69 12.38 2.50
CA ILE A 140 14.44 11.19 2.90
C ILE A 140 15.29 10.73 1.72
N LYS A 141 16.56 10.43 1.99
CA LYS A 141 17.42 9.83 0.97
C LYS A 141 17.09 8.35 0.82
N ARG A 142 16.64 7.98 -0.37
CA ARG A 142 16.31 6.62 -0.77
C ARG A 142 17.23 6.15 -1.90
N SER A 143 17.19 4.87 -2.19
CA SER A 143 17.85 4.34 -3.37
C SER A 143 17.17 4.84 -4.64
N SER A 144 17.94 5.25 -5.65
CA SER A 144 17.38 5.61 -6.96
C SER A 144 17.03 4.40 -7.83
N TYR A 145 17.56 3.23 -7.49
CA TYR A 145 17.25 1.94 -8.10
C TYR A 145 17.17 0.86 -7.03
N LEU A 146 16.16 0.01 -7.14
CA LEU A 146 16.01 -1.23 -6.36
C LEU A 146 15.76 -2.42 -7.27
N ARG A 147 16.37 -3.56 -6.91
CA ARG A 147 15.94 -4.87 -7.36
C ARG A 147 15.46 -5.68 -6.16
N VAL A 148 14.20 -6.14 -6.24
CA VAL A 148 13.50 -6.79 -5.14
C VAL A 148 13.04 -8.16 -5.58
N ARG A 149 13.42 -9.20 -4.84
CA ARG A 149 12.85 -10.55 -4.95
C ARG A 149 11.55 -10.59 -4.16
N CYS A 150 10.52 -11.20 -4.70
CA CYS A 150 9.23 -11.34 -4.03
C CYS A 150 8.42 -12.50 -4.62
N ARG A 151 7.23 -12.73 -4.06
CA ARG A 151 6.23 -13.65 -4.63
C ARG A 151 4.96 -12.87 -4.98
N GLY A 152 4.30 -13.26 -6.06
CA GLY A 152 2.95 -12.82 -6.38
C GLY A 152 1.89 -13.60 -5.59
N LEU A 153 0.62 -13.19 -5.67
CA LEU A 153 -0.50 -13.95 -5.08
C LEU A 153 -0.72 -15.32 -5.77
N ASP A 154 -0.17 -15.52 -6.93
CA ASP A 154 -0.13 -16.81 -7.64
C ASP A 154 0.99 -17.75 -7.13
N SER A 155 1.66 -17.37 -6.05
CA SER A 155 2.80 -18.07 -5.43
C SER A 155 4.06 -18.13 -6.28
N ARG A 156 4.11 -17.50 -7.45
CA ARG A 156 5.30 -17.48 -8.31
C ARG A 156 6.34 -16.51 -7.76
N GLU A 157 7.58 -16.92 -7.80
CA GLU A 157 8.70 -16.01 -7.54
C GLU A 157 8.83 -15.00 -8.68
N ASN A 158 9.13 -13.75 -8.31
CA ASN A 158 9.30 -12.63 -9.21
C ASN A 158 10.49 -11.79 -8.76
N SER A 159 11.08 -11.11 -9.72
CA SER A 159 12.03 -10.02 -9.49
C SER A 159 11.42 -8.74 -10.01
N LEU A 160 11.34 -7.73 -9.16
CA LEU A 160 10.85 -6.39 -9.51
C LEU A 160 12.03 -5.44 -9.56
N GLU A 161 12.10 -4.65 -10.60
CA GLU A 161 13.00 -3.50 -10.69
C GLU A 161 12.20 -2.22 -10.58
N ALA A 162 12.70 -1.28 -9.78
CA ALA A 162 12.06 0.01 -9.53
C ALA A 162 13.10 1.12 -9.58
N ILE A 163 12.69 2.28 -10.11
CA ILE A 163 13.56 3.43 -10.33
C ILE A 163 12.90 4.70 -9.76
N GLY A 164 13.70 5.59 -9.18
CA GLY A 164 13.27 6.89 -8.67
C GLY A 164 12.18 6.77 -7.60
N SER A 165 11.04 7.42 -7.81
CA SER A 165 9.93 7.42 -6.85
C SER A 165 9.32 6.04 -6.61
N ALA A 166 9.35 5.13 -7.59
CA ALA A 166 8.91 3.75 -7.42
C ALA A 166 9.86 2.95 -6.51
N ALA A 167 11.17 3.17 -6.64
CA ALA A 167 12.16 2.59 -5.75
C ALA A 167 11.99 3.11 -4.31
N ALA A 168 11.84 4.42 -4.15
CA ALA A 168 11.61 5.07 -2.86
C ALA A 168 10.34 4.53 -2.18
N LEU A 169 9.23 4.36 -2.92
CA LEU A 169 7.99 3.78 -2.41
C LEU A 169 8.18 2.35 -1.91
N LEU A 170 8.82 1.48 -2.71
CA LEU A 170 9.07 0.10 -2.30
C LEU A 170 9.95 0.03 -1.06
N GLU A 171 10.98 0.86 -0.97
CA GLU A 171 11.87 0.94 0.18
C GLU A 171 11.11 1.39 1.43
N HIS A 172 10.24 2.40 1.31
CA HIS A 172 9.36 2.86 2.38
C HIS A 172 8.44 1.75 2.90
N GLU A 173 7.79 1.00 2.00
CA GLU A 173 6.88 -0.08 2.42
C GLU A 173 7.64 -1.27 3.03
N ILE A 174 8.85 -1.57 2.55
CA ILE A 174 9.71 -2.59 3.13
C ILE A 174 10.21 -2.18 4.51
N ASP A 175 10.46 -0.89 4.74
CA ASP A 175 10.79 -0.37 6.06
C ASP A 175 9.70 -0.69 7.07
N HIS A 176 8.43 -0.48 6.73
CA HIS A 176 7.32 -0.84 7.61
C HIS A 176 7.32 -2.33 7.96
N LEU A 177 7.70 -3.22 7.03
CA LEU A 177 7.84 -4.64 7.33
C LEU A 177 8.97 -4.96 8.32
N ASN A 178 9.92 -4.05 8.43
CA ASN A 178 11.08 -4.15 9.34
C ASN A 178 10.91 -3.33 10.62
N GLY A 179 9.73 -2.73 10.85
CA GLY A 179 9.43 -1.90 12.01
C GLY A 179 10.06 -0.51 11.97
N VAL A 180 10.54 -0.08 10.79
CA VAL A 180 11.16 1.23 10.55
C VAL A 180 10.13 2.20 9.99
N LEU A 181 10.15 3.45 10.45
CA LEU A 181 9.30 4.53 9.97
C LEU A 181 10.16 5.64 9.34
N TYR A 182 9.59 6.38 8.38
CA TYR A 182 10.33 7.46 7.72
C TYR A 182 10.81 8.56 8.69
N ILE A 183 10.19 8.69 9.86
CA ILE A 183 10.60 9.62 10.91
C ILE A 183 11.89 9.20 11.63
N ASP A 184 12.35 7.97 11.46
CA ASP A 184 13.59 7.45 12.05
C ASP A 184 14.83 7.88 11.26
N TYR A 185 14.63 8.35 10.04
CA TYR A 185 15.69 8.91 9.21
C TYR A 185 15.98 10.36 9.64
N THR A 186 17.25 10.66 9.85
CA THR A 186 17.77 11.98 10.25
C THR A 186 18.28 12.77 9.05
#